data_87c3dcf3f39a45548caca701d08b2238
#
_entry.id   87c3dcf3f39a45548caca701d08b2238
#
_cell.length_a   1.000
_cell.length_b   1.000
_cell.length_c   1.000
_cell.angle_alpha   90.00
_cell.angle_beta   90.00
_cell.angle_gamma   90.00
#
_symmetry.space_group_name_H-M   'P 1'
#
loop_
_entity.id
_entity.type
_entity.pdbx_description
1 polymer ?
#
loop_
_entity_poly.entity_id
_entity_poly.type
_entity_poly.pdbx_seq_one_letter_code
_entity_poly.pdbx_strand_id
1 'polypeptide(L)'
;MQHKPTQQAAGAATRRAVLKLTAAAGALALTGTRALAQAQGAIAPGGKPIRMIVAVGAGGATDVLARTVGERMAQAMAQPVVVENMPAASGAIAAQTVARAAPDGTTLLIGTNTTHASNQVFIKQLSYDPIGDFEPVALLGRTTLVLCVDPKLPVKNVQELIAHAKANPGKLEFASGTGSARMAGEMFKDHAKIDILSVPYRSNAQGLVDLIGGRIAMIFGDMSLMLPHIKAGSVRALAVAGAQRSPLAPDLPTVRESGLPNYQLTGFIAAFAPARTPAAVVSRLNLEMNRVLADGTIANSLLANGIEPARGTPQELQAFVAVEAQRWADIGRAAGIQAE
;
A
#
# COMPACT_ATOMS: atom_id res chain seq x y z
N MET A 1 88.29 8.20 -12.77
CA MET A 1 87.56 8.12 -11.49
C MET A 1 86.12 8.49 -11.74
N GLN A 2 85.23 7.48 -11.84
CA GLN A 2 83.78 7.68 -12.13
C GLN A 2 83.01 7.34 -10.84
N HIS A 3 82.27 8.32 -10.33
CA HIS A 3 81.37 8.08 -9.19
C HIS A 3 79.95 7.70 -9.72
N LYS A 4 79.43 6.57 -9.29
CA LYS A 4 78.07 6.14 -9.45
C LYS A 4 77.23 6.81 -8.37
N PRO A 5 76.07 7.40 -8.67
CA PRO A 5 75.10 7.78 -7.64
C PRO A 5 74.11 6.65 -7.34
N THR A 6 73.75 6.54 -6.13
CA THR A 6 72.98 5.53 -5.39
C THR A 6 71.52 5.43 -5.81
N GLN A 7 71.08 4.20 -6.12
CA GLN A 7 69.69 3.76 -6.39
C GLN A 7 68.91 3.43 -5.10
N GLN A 8 68.87 4.28 -4.10
CA GLN A 8 68.15 3.97 -2.86
C GLN A 8 66.92 4.81 -2.52
N ALA A 9 66.56 5.81 -3.32
CA ALA A 9 65.45 6.69 -2.99
C ALA A 9 64.08 6.29 -3.58
N ALA A 10 64.00 5.42 -4.61
CA ALA A 10 62.76 5.09 -5.29
C ALA A 10 61.88 4.02 -4.55
N GLY A 11 62.44 3.22 -3.67
CA GLY A 11 61.72 2.11 -3.01
C GLY A 11 60.87 2.54 -1.79
N ALA A 12 61.19 3.68 -1.16
CA ALA A 12 60.48 4.09 0.07
C ALA A 12 59.16 4.81 -0.19
N ALA A 13 59.03 5.52 -1.32
CA ALA A 13 57.81 6.22 -1.70
C ALA A 13 56.72 5.27 -2.12
N THR A 14 57.04 4.18 -2.83
CA THR A 14 56.08 3.17 -3.33
C THR A 14 55.51 2.32 -2.17
N ARG A 15 56.30 1.99 -1.16
CA ARG A 15 55.85 1.25 0.02
C ARG A 15 54.87 2.04 0.90
N ARG A 16 55.09 3.37 1.03
CA ARG A 16 54.17 4.24 1.77
C ARG A 16 52.84 4.49 1.04
N ALA A 17 52.84 4.53 -0.29
CA ALA A 17 51.62 4.67 -1.10
C ALA A 17 50.78 3.38 -1.03
N VAL A 18 51.39 2.20 -1.12
CA VAL A 18 50.68 0.90 -1.02
C VAL A 18 50.10 0.71 0.38
N LEU A 19 50.84 1.07 1.46
CA LEU A 19 50.33 0.98 2.82
C LEU A 19 49.15 1.95 3.09
N LYS A 20 49.10 3.12 2.46
CA LYS A 20 47.97 4.04 2.58
C LYS A 20 46.75 3.56 1.82
N LEU A 21 46.91 2.93 0.65
CA LEU A 21 45.80 2.34 -0.13
C LEU A 21 45.19 1.12 0.58
N THR A 22 46.01 0.26 1.18
CA THR A 22 45.52 -0.90 1.94
C THR A 22 44.82 -0.49 3.24
N ALA A 23 45.29 0.56 3.94
CA ALA A 23 44.61 1.10 5.12
C ALA A 23 43.25 1.75 4.78
N ALA A 24 43.14 2.44 3.65
CA ALA A 24 41.87 3.02 3.20
C ALA A 24 40.85 1.95 2.77
N ALA A 25 41.29 0.91 2.08
CA ALA A 25 40.42 -0.24 1.70
C ALA A 25 39.94 -1.03 2.93
N GLY A 26 40.81 -1.20 3.94
CA GLY A 26 40.47 -1.85 5.22
C GLY A 26 39.45 -1.03 6.04
N ALA A 27 39.54 0.28 6.04
CA ALA A 27 38.60 1.15 6.76
C ALA A 27 37.22 1.17 6.12
N LEU A 28 37.12 1.14 4.79
CA LEU A 28 35.82 1.01 4.07
C LEU A 28 35.16 -0.36 4.28
N ALA A 29 35.94 -1.44 4.32
CA ALA A 29 35.42 -2.78 4.60
C ALA A 29 34.90 -2.92 6.04
N LEU A 30 35.56 -2.30 7.02
CA LEU A 30 35.17 -2.32 8.44
C LEU A 30 33.90 -1.48 8.72
N THR A 31 33.67 -0.40 7.96
CA THR A 31 32.43 0.40 8.11
C THR A 31 31.23 -0.31 7.49
N GLY A 32 31.40 -0.99 6.35
CA GLY A 32 30.35 -1.78 5.70
C GLY A 32 29.91 -2.99 6.55
N THR A 33 30.86 -3.71 7.15
CA THR A 33 30.54 -4.86 8.03
C THR A 33 29.89 -4.45 9.33
N ARG A 34 30.22 -3.29 9.90
CA ARG A 34 29.56 -2.77 11.11
C ARG A 34 28.12 -2.34 10.84
N ALA A 35 27.82 -1.71 9.68
CA ALA A 35 26.47 -1.32 9.31
C ALA A 35 25.58 -2.56 9.09
N LEU A 36 26.09 -3.60 8.44
CA LEU A 36 25.39 -4.87 8.24
C LEU A 36 25.15 -5.62 9.56
N ALA A 37 26.14 -5.64 10.45
CA ALA A 37 26.01 -6.26 11.77
C ALA A 37 25.01 -5.50 12.68
N GLN A 38 24.97 -4.17 12.60
CA GLN A 38 23.99 -3.36 13.33
C GLN A 38 22.56 -3.56 12.79
N ALA A 39 22.39 -3.66 11.49
CA ALA A 39 21.08 -3.92 10.89
C ALA A 39 20.57 -5.34 11.21
N GLN A 40 21.46 -6.34 11.22
CA GLN A 40 21.13 -7.70 11.64
C GLN A 40 20.77 -7.79 13.14
N GLY A 41 21.43 -6.99 13.99
CA GLY A 41 21.13 -6.90 15.42
C GLY A 41 19.82 -6.14 15.70
N ALA A 42 19.36 -5.28 14.79
CA ALA A 42 18.10 -4.56 14.93
C ALA A 42 16.88 -5.47 14.71
N ILE A 43 17.01 -6.47 13.81
CA ILE A 43 16.00 -7.50 13.55
C ILE A 43 16.47 -8.83 14.12
N ALA A 44 16.48 -8.93 15.43
CA ALA A 44 16.94 -10.10 16.18
C ALA A 44 16.13 -10.27 17.48
N PRO A 45 16.08 -11.47 18.05
CA PRO A 45 15.44 -11.68 19.35
C PRO A 45 15.95 -10.67 20.39
N GLY A 46 15.03 -9.96 21.06
CA GLY A 46 15.36 -8.88 22.01
C GLY A 46 15.90 -7.59 21.39
N GLY A 47 15.82 -7.44 20.05
CA GLY A 47 16.18 -6.22 19.34
C GLY A 47 15.26 -5.03 19.63
N LYS A 48 15.56 -3.87 19.01
CA LYS A 48 14.68 -2.69 19.09
C LYS A 48 13.27 -3.04 18.61
N PRO A 49 12.20 -2.44 19.17
CA PRO A 49 10.85 -2.62 18.69
C PRO A 49 10.74 -2.30 17.18
N ILE A 50 10.05 -3.17 16.45
CA ILE A 50 9.67 -2.90 15.05
C ILE A 50 8.41 -2.04 15.08
N ARG A 51 8.46 -0.86 14.46
CA ARG A 51 7.34 0.05 14.30
C ARG A 51 6.69 -0.19 12.95
N MET A 52 5.43 -0.56 12.93
CA MET A 52 4.60 -0.63 11.73
C MET A 52 3.74 0.63 11.64
N ILE A 53 4.13 1.56 10.79
CA ILE A 53 3.39 2.81 10.56
C ILE A 53 2.29 2.53 9.55
N VAL A 54 1.04 2.65 9.99
CA VAL A 54 -0.16 2.39 9.20
C VAL A 54 -0.69 3.71 8.64
N ALA A 55 -0.75 3.83 7.33
CA ALA A 55 -1.12 5.05 6.63
C ALA A 55 -2.64 5.39 6.67
N VAL A 56 -3.43 4.62 7.42
CA VAL A 56 -4.88 4.81 7.57
C VAL A 56 -5.31 4.81 9.02
N GLY A 57 -6.55 5.22 9.27
CA GLY A 57 -7.13 5.21 10.63
C GLY A 57 -7.27 3.80 11.20
N ALA A 58 -7.33 3.74 12.55
CA ALA A 58 -7.52 2.50 13.29
C ALA A 58 -8.88 1.84 12.97
N GLY A 59 -8.94 0.50 13.06
CA GLY A 59 -10.15 -0.31 12.89
C GLY A 59 -10.50 -0.65 11.43
N GLY A 60 -9.80 -0.10 10.44
CA GLY A 60 -9.96 -0.49 9.04
C GLY A 60 -9.16 -1.76 8.68
N ALA A 61 -9.41 -2.31 7.48
CA ALA A 61 -8.78 -3.54 7.01
C ALA A 61 -7.25 -3.54 7.14
N THR A 62 -6.60 -2.42 6.78
CA THR A 62 -5.14 -2.27 6.86
C THR A 62 -4.64 -2.33 8.30
N ASP A 63 -5.35 -1.70 9.24
CA ASP A 63 -5.01 -1.72 10.66
C ASP A 63 -5.19 -3.10 11.27
N VAL A 64 -6.31 -3.78 10.97
CA VAL A 64 -6.58 -5.15 11.41
C VAL A 64 -5.47 -6.09 10.92
N LEU A 65 -5.11 -6.01 9.65
CA LEU A 65 -4.03 -6.83 9.08
C LEU A 65 -2.69 -6.53 9.75
N ALA A 66 -2.33 -5.24 9.91
CA ALA A 66 -1.07 -4.83 10.52
C ALA A 66 -0.94 -5.36 11.96
N ARG A 67 -2.01 -5.26 12.76
CA ARG A 67 -2.02 -5.78 14.15
C ARG A 67 -1.93 -7.29 14.18
N THR A 68 -2.71 -7.98 13.33
CA THR A 68 -2.67 -9.45 13.24
C THR A 68 -1.29 -9.96 12.87
N VAL A 69 -0.67 -9.37 11.83
CA VAL A 69 0.68 -9.74 11.40
C VAL A 69 1.72 -9.35 12.45
N GLY A 70 1.63 -8.12 12.99
CA GLY A 70 2.58 -7.61 13.98
C GLY A 70 2.60 -8.42 15.27
N GLU A 71 1.45 -8.82 15.80
CA GLU A 71 1.35 -9.66 17.00
C GLU A 71 2.03 -11.02 16.78
N ARG A 72 1.77 -11.68 15.67
CA ARG A 72 2.35 -12.98 15.34
C ARG A 72 3.85 -12.89 15.07
N MET A 73 4.29 -11.83 14.39
CA MET A 73 5.72 -11.57 14.20
C MET A 73 6.42 -11.33 15.51
N ALA A 74 5.85 -10.56 16.45
CA ALA A 74 6.44 -10.30 17.76
C ALA A 74 6.68 -11.61 18.53
N GLN A 75 5.72 -12.54 18.48
CA GLN A 75 5.86 -13.86 19.10
C GLN A 75 6.94 -14.70 18.42
N ALA A 76 6.90 -14.79 17.07
CA ALA A 76 7.82 -15.64 16.31
C ALA A 76 9.28 -15.14 16.35
N MET A 77 9.48 -13.83 16.41
CA MET A 77 10.82 -13.21 16.40
C MET A 77 11.37 -12.94 17.82
N ALA A 78 10.57 -13.10 18.88
CA ALA A 78 10.87 -12.66 20.23
C ALA A 78 11.34 -11.17 20.26
N GLN A 79 10.71 -10.32 19.43
CA GLN A 79 11.02 -8.91 19.27
C GLN A 79 9.72 -8.11 19.27
N PRO A 80 9.59 -7.04 20.07
CA PRO A 80 8.35 -6.27 20.11
C PRO A 80 7.99 -5.67 18.74
N VAL A 81 6.70 -5.70 18.38
CA VAL A 81 6.15 -5.03 17.20
C VAL A 81 5.07 -4.07 17.67
N VAL A 82 5.17 -2.80 17.26
CA VAL A 82 4.24 -1.73 17.63
C VAL A 82 3.57 -1.18 16.38
N VAL A 83 2.23 -1.14 16.38
CA VAL A 83 1.44 -0.60 15.27
C VAL A 83 1.00 0.81 15.61
N GLU A 84 1.35 1.77 14.74
CA GLU A 84 1.05 3.20 14.90
C GLU A 84 0.26 3.71 13.69
N ASN A 85 -0.92 4.29 13.90
CA ASN A 85 -1.75 4.84 12.84
C ASN A 85 -1.44 6.33 12.58
N MET A 86 -1.15 6.68 11.32
CA MET A 86 -0.89 8.05 10.86
C MET A 86 -1.73 8.37 9.60
N PRO A 87 -3.05 8.60 9.73
CA PRO A 87 -3.95 8.73 8.57
C PRO A 87 -3.90 10.10 7.89
N ALA A 88 -3.10 11.05 8.37
CA ALA A 88 -3.10 12.43 7.87
C ALA A 88 -2.63 12.54 6.41
N ALA A 89 -3.19 13.51 5.67
CA ALA A 89 -2.88 13.83 4.27
C ALA A 89 -2.89 12.57 3.37
N SER A 90 -3.96 11.79 3.42
CA SER A 90 -4.10 10.53 2.65
C SER A 90 -2.92 9.57 2.88
N GLY A 91 -2.37 9.53 4.10
CA GLY A 91 -1.24 8.69 4.46
C GLY A 91 0.12 9.21 3.97
N ALA A 92 0.19 10.38 3.35
CA ALA A 92 1.45 10.95 2.86
C ALA A 92 2.44 11.24 4.01
N ILE A 93 1.95 11.67 5.19
CA ILE A 93 2.79 11.89 6.36
C ILE A 93 3.38 10.57 6.88
N ALA A 94 2.60 9.50 6.89
CA ALA A 94 3.09 8.16 7.25
C ALA A 94 4.20 7.70 6.30
N ALA A 95 3.97 7.82 4.99
CA ALA A 95 4.93 7.45 3.96
C ALA A 95 6.23 8.27 4.09
N GLN A 96 6.13 9.60 4.22
CA GLN A 96 7.29 10.48 4.41
C GLN A 96 8.07 10.15 5.69
N THR A 97 7.37 9.83 6.79
CA THR A 97 8.00 9.46 8.07
C THR A 97 8.86 8.21 7.90
N VAL A 98 8.36 7.19 7.19
CA VAL A 98 9.11 5.96 6.94
C VAL A 98 10.22 6.18 5.91
N ALA A 99 9.97 6.91 4.82
CA ALA A 99 10.98 7.22 3.82
C ALA A 99 12.25 7.87 4.42
N ARG A 100 12.09 8.63 5.51
CA ARG A 100 13.19 9.31 6.22
C ARG A 100 13.73 8.54 7.43
N ALA A 101 13.18 7.37 7.74
CA ALA A 101 13.64 6.57 8.87
C ALA A 101 14.98 5.88 8.57
N ALA A 102 15.63 5.37 9.62
CA ALA A 102 16.85 4.59 9.45
C ALA A 102 16.57 3.30 8.66
N PRO A 103 17.41 2.94 7.67
CA PRO A 103 17.21 1.74 6.84
C PRO A 103 17.71 0.48 7.56
N ASP A 104 17.28 0.26 8.79
CA ASP A 104 17.70 -0.87 9.65
C ASP A 104 16.59 -1.93 9.83
N GLY A 105 15.41 -1.71 9.20
CA GLY A 105 14.27 -2.61 9.27
C GLY A 105 13.39 -2.45 10.51
N THR A 106 13.71 -1.53 11.43
CA THR A 106 12.90 -1.29 12.64
C THR A 106 11.72 -0.36 12.42
N THR A 107 11.63 0.29 11.26
CA THR A 107 10.47 1.13 10.91
C THR A 107 9.96 0.71 9.53
N LEU A 108 8.69 0.30 9.46
CA LEU A 108 8.04 -0.18 8.25
C LEU A 108 6.79 0.63 7.97
N LEU A 109 6.51 0.90 6.69
CA LEU A 109 5.23 1.42 6.25
C LEU A 109 4.30 0.26 5.90
N ILE A 110 3.12 0.25 6.46
CA ILE A 110 2.02 -0.57 5.96
C ILE A 110 1.23 0.32 5.00
N GLY A 111 1.64 0.22 3.75
CA GLY A 111 1.16 1.04 2.65
C GLY A 111 0.05 0.35 1.86
N THR A 112 -0.61 1.15 1.02
CA THR A 112 -1.74 0.73 0.19
C THR A 112 -1.65 1.37 -1.20
N ASN A 113 -2.62 1.11 -2.08
CA ASN A 113 -2.78 1.86 -3.33
C ASN A 113 -2.72 3.38 -3.10
N THR A 114 -3.23 3.87 -1.98
CA THR A 114 -3.22 5.31 -1.70
C THR A 114 -1.80 5.85 -1.65
N THR A 115 -0.92 5.22 -0.88
CA THR A 115 0.45 5.70 -0.70
C THR A 115 1.38 5.41 -1.88
N HIS A 116 1.16 4.31 -2.63
CA HIS A 116 2.09 3.85 -3.67
C HIS A 116 1.56 3.97 -5.10
N ALA A 117 0.31 4.40 -5.28
CA ALA A 117 -0.27 4.58 -6.61
C ALA A 117 -1.10 5.86 -6.74
N SER A 118 -2.09 6.11 -5.87
CA SER A 118 -3.02 7.22 -6.09
C SER A 118 -2.49 8.59 -5.68
N ASN A 119 -1.68 8.69 -4.63
CA ASN A 119 -1.18 10.00 -4.16
C ASN A 119 -0.39 10.76 -5.24
N GLN A 120 0.36 10.07 -6.09
CA GLN A 120 1.05 10.68 -7.24
C GLN A 120 0.08 11.23 -8.32
N VAL A 121 -1.18 10.77 -8.33
CA VAL A 121 -2.22 11.25 -9.25
C VAL A 121 -2.97 12.45 -8.67
N PHE A 122 -3.20 12.46 -7.36
CA PHE A 122 -4.05 13.45 -6.71
C PHE A 122 -3.29 14.58 -6.01
N ILE A 123 -2.01 14.40 -5.68
CA ILE A 123 -1.21 15.37 -4.91
C ILE A 123 -0.13 15.97 -5.81
N LYS A 124 -0.22 17.29 -6.06
CA LYS A 124 0.71 18.01 -6.95
C LYS A 124 2.14 18.05 -6.44
N GLN A 125 2.34 18.19 -5.13
CA GLN A 125 3.66 18.25 -4.48
C GLN A 125 3.77 17.12 -3.46
N LEU A 126 3.92 15.90 -3.96
CA LEU A 126 4.10 14.74 -3.11
C LEU A 126 5.48 14.80 -2.43
N SER A 127 5.52 14.66 -1.10
CA SER A 127 6.71 14.85 -0.27
C SER A 127 7.63 13.62 -0.18
N TYR A 128 7.34 12.58 -0.96
CA TYR A 128 8.09 11.33 -1.07
C TYR A 128 7.96 10.75 -2.48
N ASP A 129 8.91 9.91 -2.89
CA ASP A 129 8.81 9.10 -4.10
C ASP A 129 8.20 7.73 -3.73
N PRO A 130 7.00 7.38 -4.26
CA PRO A 130 6.34 6.11 -3.91
C PRO A 130 7.14 4.85 -4.26
N ILE A 131 8.08 4.94 -5.17
CA ILE A 131 8.91 3.82 -5.62
C ILE A 131 10.35 3.96 -5.08
N GLY A 132 10.97 5.12 -5.28
CA GLY A 132 12.41 5.30 -5.02
C GLY A 132 12.78 5.40 -3.54
N ASP A 133 11.85 5.83 -2.68
CA ASP A 133 12.12 6.02 -1.24
C ASP A 133 11.90 4.74 -0.41
N PHE A 134 11.52 3.62 -1.05
CA PHE A 134 11.15 2.40 -0.32
C PHE A 134 11.79 1.13 -0.90
N GLU A 135 12.08 0.18 0.02
CA GLU A 135 12.34 -1.21 -0.31
C GLU A 135 11.07 -2.03 -0.08
N PRO A 136 10.51 -2.69 -1.10
CA PRO A 136 9.39 -3.60 -0.94
C PRO A 136 9.75 -4.77 -0.02
N VAL A 137 8.90 -5.08 0.96
CA VAL A 137 9.12 -6.17 1.91
C VAL A 137 8.20 -7.34 1.63
N ALA A 138 6.88 -7.13 1.72
CA ALA A 138 5.90 -8.20 1.51
C ALA A 138 4.56 -7.66 1.05
N LEU A 139 3.93 -8.31 0.08
CA LEU A 139 2.50 -8.17 -0.15
C LEU A 139 1.77 -8.91 0.98
N LEU A 140 0.94 -8.19 1.74
CA LEU A 140 0.27 -8.74 2.91
C LEU A 140 -1.16 -9.19 2.61
N GLY A 141 -1.84 -8.48 1.72
CA GLY A 141 -3.21 -8.80 1.37
C GLY A 141 -3.76 -7.97 0.21
N ARG A 142 -4.90 -8.42 -0.29
CA ARG A 142 -5.72 -7.69 -1.25
C ARG A 142 -7.05 -7.34 -0.62
N THR A 143 -7.61 -6.21 -1.03
CA THR A 143 -8.94 -5.76 -0.62
C THR A 143 -9.78 -5.48 -1.85
N THR A 144 -11.07 -5.71 -1.71
CA THR A 144 -12.03 -5.44 -2.79
C THR A 144 -12.96 -4.32 -2.35
N LEU A 145 -13.15 -3.34 -3.21
CA LEU A 145 -14.19 -2.33 -3.05
C LEU A 145 -15.51 -2.88 -3.61
N VAL A 146 -16.60 -2.54 -2.95
CA VAL A 146 -17.96 -2.85 -3.41
C VAL A 146 -18.70 -1.56 -3.73
N LEU A 147 -19.33 -1.52 -4.89
CA LEU A 147 -20.24 -0.45 -5.29
C LEU A 147 -21.56 -0.64 -4.58
N CYS A 148 -21.86 0.27 -3.68
CA CYS A 148 -23.14 0.34 -2.97
C CYS A 148 -23.88 1.62 -3.29
N VAL A 149 -25.21 1.54 -3.26
CA VAL A 149 -26.12 2.67 -3.46
C VAL A 149 -27.12 2.78 -2.31
N ASP A 150 -27.74 3.97 -2.17
CA ASP A 150 -28.90 4.14 -1.32
C ASP A 150 -30.02 3.18 -1.77
N PRO A 151 -30.59 2.37 -0.87
CA PRO A 151 -31.68 1.45 -1.20
C PRO A 151 -32.94 2.12 -1.80
N LYS A 152 -33.12 3.43 -1.55
CA LYS A 152 -34.22 4.23 -2.11
C LYS A 152 -34.01 4.58 -3.58
N LEU A 153 -32.75 4.55 -4.06
CA LEU A 153 -32.47 4.78 -5.47
C LEU A 153 -33.14 3.67 -6.31
N PRO A 154 -33.90 4.00 -7.39
CA PRO A 154 -34.67 3.04 -8.16
C PRO A 154 -33.78 2.22 -9.13
N VAL A 155 -32.71 1.61 -8.61
CA VAL A 155 -31.74 0.82 -9.39
C VAL A 155 -31.42 -0.49 -8.63
N LYS A 156 -31.29 -1.60 -9.37
CA LYS A 156 -31.03 -2.94 -8.82
C LYS A 156 -29.72 -3.56 -9.29
N ASN A 157 -29.10 -2.99 -10.31
CA ASN A 157 -27.87 -3.47 -10.92
C ASN A 157 -27.07 -2.28 -11.52
N VAL A 158 -25.87 -2.58 -12.00
CA VAL A 158 -24.95 -1.57 -12.56
C VAL A 158 -25.53 -0.91 -13.81
N GLN A 159 -26.18 -1.66 -14.69
CA GLN A 159 -26.77 -1.10 -15.92
C GLN A 159 -27.90 -0.12 -15.62
N GLU A 160 -28.77 -0.45 -14.67
CA GLU A 160 -29.83 0.48 -14.23
C GLU A 160 -29.25 1.74 -13.58
N LEU A 161 -28.16 1.61 -12.78
CA LEU A 161 -27.44 2.77 -12.24
C LEU A 161 -26.87 3.65 -13.35
N ILE A 162 -26.25 3.06 -14.36
CA ILE A 162 -25.70 3.80 -15.51
C ILE A 162 -26.83 4.51 -16.28
N ALA A 163 -27.94 3.83 -16.54
CA ALA A 163 -29.09 4.41 -17.22
C ALA A 163 -29.70 5.57 -16.42
N HIS A 164 -29.83 5.39 -15.10
CA HIS A 164 -30.32 6.43 -14.20
C HIS A 164 -29.39 7.65 -14.16
N ALA A 165 -28.05 7.44 -14.10
CA ALA A 165 -27.08 8.52 -14.15
C ALA A 165 -27.11 9.29 -15.47
N LYS A 166 -27.25 8.59 -16.61
CA LYS A 166 -27.39 9.23 -17.94
C LYS A 166 -28.67 10.08 -18.08
N ALA A 167 -29.74 9.65 -17.42
CA ALA A 167 -31.00 10.42 -17.39
C ALA A 167 -30.94 11.62 -16.43
N ASN A 168 -29.96 11.65 -15.52
CA ASN A 168 -29.81 12.69 -14.48
C ASN A 168 -28.34 13.18 -14.40
N PRO A 169 -27.78 13.77 -15.47
CA PRO A 169 -26.38 14.19 -15.50
C PRO A 169 -26.08 15.22 -14.41
N GLY A 170 -24.96 15.04 -13.70
CA GLY A 170 -24.48 15.91 -12.63
C GLY A 170 -25.32 15.90 -11.34
N LYS A 171 -26.29 14.96 -11.20
CA LYS A 171 -27.16 14.92 -10.01
C LYS A 171 -26.83 13.78 -9.04
N LEU A 172 -26.13 12.75 -9.49
CA LEU A 172 -25.71 11.68 -8.61
C LEU A 172 -24.34 12.00 -7.99
N GLU A 173 -24.24 11.80 -6.71
CA GLU A 173 -23.01 12.03 -5.95
C GLU A 173 -22.45 10.72 -5.44
N PHE A 174 -21.11 10.58 -5.47
CA PHE A 174 -20.44 9.47 -4.84
C PHE A 174 -19.46 9.92 -3.76
N ALA A 175 -19.41 9.16 -2.65
CA ALA A 175 -18.45 9.42 -1.58
C ALA A 175 -17.04 9.02 -1.98
N SER A 176 -16.08 9.90 -1.75
CA SER A 176 -14.65 9.67 -1.94
C SER A 176 -13.88 9.83 -0.63
N GLY A 177 -13.97 8.82 0.24
CA GLY A 177 -13.33 8.82 1.56
C GLY A 177 -11.89 8.30 1.60
N THR A 178 -11.40 7.73 0.48
CA THR A 178 -10.02 7.29 0.27
C THR A 178 -9.61 7.52 -1.18
N GLY A 179 -8.31 7.54 -1.46
CA GLY A 179 -7.80 7.63 -2.84
C GLY A 179 -8.32 6.49 -3.72
N SER A 180 -8.44 5.27 -3.18
CA SER A 180 -8.99 4.12 -3.91
C SER A 180 -10.48 4.30 -4.22
N ALA A 181 -11.28 4.81 -3.28
CA ALA A 181 -12.71 5.07 -3.50
C ALA A 181 -12.92 6.18 -4.54
N ARG A 182 -12.12 7.26 -4.47
CA ARG A 182 -12.14 8.33 -5.48
C ARG A 182 -11.80 7.79 -6.86
N MET A 183 -10.72 7.03 -6.99
CA MET A 183 -10.31 6.43 -8.26
C MET A 183 -11.38 5.47 -8.81
N ALA A 184 -11.99 4.65 -7.95
CA ALA A 184 -13.05 3.74 -8.37
C ALA A 184 -14.26 4.50 -8.97
N GLY A 185 -14.66 5.59 -8.32
CA GLY A 185 -15.74 6.46 -8.82
C GLY A 185 -15.39 7.16 -10.15
N GLU A 186 -14.19 7.72 -10.25
CA GLU A 186 -13.72 8.39 -11.48
C GLU A 186 -13.59 7.40 -12.66
N MET A 187 -13.03 6.20 -12.40
CA MET A 187 -13.02 5.13 -13.40
C MET A 187 -14.45 4.74 -13.85
N PHE A 188 -15.37 4.63 -12.89
CA PHE A 188 -16.76 4.28 -13.21
C PHE A 188 -17.40 5.35 -14.05
N LYS A 189 -17.23 6.63 -13.69
CA LYS A 189 -17.66 7.80 -14.46
C LYS A 189 -17.13 7.75 -15.89
N ASP A 190 -15.82 7.54 -16.05
CA ASP A 190 -15.19 7.51 -17.39
C ASP A 190 -15.63 6.30 -18.22
N HIS A 191 -15.57 5.07 -17.67
CA HIS A 191 -15.91 3.86 -18.42
C HIS A 191 -17.40 3.79 -18.80
N ALA A 192 -18.30 4.27 -17.92
CA ALA A 192 -19.73 4.29 -18.16
C ALA A 192 -20.19 5.51 -19.00
N LYS A 193 -19.28 6.50 -19.20
CA LYS A 193 -19.59 7.79 -19.87
C LYS A 193 -20.81 8.46 -19.24
N ILE A 194 -20.76 8.61 -17.91
CA ILE A 194 -21.80 9.26 -17.10
C ILE A 194 -21.24 10.49 -16.40
N ASP A 195 -22.09 11.42 -16.03
CA ASP A 195 -21.73 12.59 -15.25
C ASP A 195 -22.23 12.42 -13.81
N ILE A 196 -21.29 12.14 -12.90
CA ILE A 196 -21.50 11.99 -11.45
C ILE A 196 -20.46 12.81 -10.70
N LEU A 197 -20.80 13.29 -9.49
CA LEU A 197 -19.97 14.21 -8.72
C LEU A 197 -19.24 13.49 -7.59
N SER A 198 -17.95 13.77 -7.45
CA SER A 198 -17.15 13.28 -6.31
C SER A 198 -17.34 14.19 -5.09
N VAL A 199 -17.79 13.63 -3.98
CA VAL A 199 -17.90 14.34 -2.69
C VAL A 199 -16.79 13.83 -1.75
N PRO A 200 -15.84 14.68 -1.35
CA PRO A 200 -14.73 14.27 -0.49
C PRO A 200 -15.18 14.08 0.96
N TYR A 201 -14.72 12.97 1.56
CA TYR A 201 -14.89 12.64 2.97
C TYR A 201 -13.53 12.32 3.62
N ARG A 202 -13.43 12.48 4.94
CA ARG A 202 -12.22 12.09 5.69
C ARG A 202 -11.99 10.57 5.73
N SER A 203 -13.06 9.77 5.50
CA SER A 203 -13.01 8.31 5.46
C SER A 203 -14.24 7.74 4.75
N ASN A 204 -14.15 6.49 4.27
CA ASN A 204 -15.30 5.75 3.72
C ASN A 204 -16.41 5.55 4.77
N ALA A 205 -16.06 5.46 6.06
CA ALA A 205 -17.05 5.31 7.13
C ALA A 205 -17.96 6.56 7.26
N GLN A 206 -17.42 7.78 7.10
CA GLN A 206 -18.22 8.99 7.06
C GLN A 206 -19.14 9.05 5.83
N GLY A 207 -18.60 8.71 4.64
CA GLY A 207 -19.39 8.62 3.43
C GLY A 207 -20.53 7.60 3.53
N LEU A 208 -20.29 6.47 4.21
CA LEU A 208 -21.32 5.47 4.46
C LEU A 208 -22.48 5.99 5.31
N VAL A 209 -22.20 6.79 6.34
CA VAL A 209 -23.25 7.45 7.15
C VAL A 209 -24.15 8.32 6.30
N ASP A 210 -23.55 9.08 5.37
CA ASP A 210 -24.29 9.95 4.47
C ASP A 210 -25.04 9.18 3.37
N LEU A 211 -24.50 8.05 2.92
CA LEU A 211 -25.21 7.12 2.03
C LEU A 211 -26.47 6.55 2.70
N ILE A 212 -26.36 6.05 3.92
CA ILE A 212 -27.49 5.51 4.70
C ILE A 212 -28.52 6.62 4.99
N GLY A 213 -28.04 7.85 5.22
CA GLY A 213 -28.88 9.03 5.42
C GLY A 213 -29.54 9.55 4.14
N GLY A 214 -29.21 9.02 2.95
CA GLY A 214 -29.74 9.46 1.66
C GLY A 214 -29.21 10.81 1.21
N ARG A 215 -28.05 11.28 1.74
CA ARG A 215 -27.40 12.53 1.33
C ARG A 215 -26.49 12.38 0.12
N ILE A 216 -26.03 11.18 -0.16
CA ILE A 216 -25.28 10.80 -1.36
C ILE A 216 -25.89 9.56 -1.98
N ALA A 217 -25.70 9.39 -3.31
CA ALA A 217 -26.34 8.32 -4.06
C ALA A 217 -25.57 7.00 -4.00
N MET A 218 -24.23 7.05 -3.94
CA MET A 218 -23.39 5.85 -4.07
C MET A 218 -22.02 5.99 -3.42
N ILE A 219 -21.39 4.83 -3.18
CA ILE A 219 -20.02 4.72 -2.65
C ILE A 219 -19.33 3.48 -3.23
N PHE A 220 -18.03 3.60 -3.50
CA PHE A 220 -17.13 2.45 -3.58
C PHE A 220 -16.47 2.28 -2.21
N GLY A 221 -17.02 1.40 -1.38
CA GLY A 221 -16.55 1.16 -0.01
C GLY A 221 -15.79 -0.15 0.13
N ASP A 222 -14.93 -0.24 1.14
CA ASP A 222 -14.23 -1.47 1.48
C ASP A 222 -15.23 -2.58 1.86
N MET A 223 -15.05 -3.79 1.34
CA MET A 223 -15.96 -4.92 1.58
C MET A 223 -16.15 -5.17 3.08
N SER A 224 -15.09 -5.08 3.88
CA SER A 224 -15.15 -5.23 5.35
C SER A 224 -16.09 -4.23 6.02
N LEU A 225 -16.05 -2.96 5.58
CA LEU A 225 -16.92 -1.90 6.08
C LEU A 225 -18.37 -2.08 5.62
N MET A 226 -18.56 -2.45 4.35
CA MET A 226 -19.88 -2.46 3.72
C MET A 226 -20.68 -3.72 4.04
N LEU A 227 -20.02 -4.87 4.27
CA LEU A 227 -20.68 -6.17 4.41
C LEU A 227 -21.74 -6.24 5.50
N PRO A 228 -21.56 -5.72 6.72
CA PRO A 228 -22.61 -5.68 7.74
C PRO A 228 -23.84 -4.88 7.28
N HIS A 229 -23.64 -3.78 6.56
CA HIS A 229 -24.69 -2.90 6.07
C HIS A 229 -25.44 -3.48 4.86
N ILE A 230 -24.73 -4.23 4.02
CA ILE A 230 -25.33 -5.02 2.92
C ILE A 230 -26.26 -6.10 3.49
N LYS A 231 -25.78 -6.85 4.50
CA LYS A 231 -26.57 -7.90 5.18
C LYS A 231 -27.78 -7.32 5.93
N ALA A 232 -27.66 -6.14 6.50
CA ALA A 232 -28.76 -5.44 7.17
C ALA A 232 -29.74 -4.76 6.20
N GLY A 233 -29.43 -4.70 4.89
CA GLY A 233 -30.23 -4.02 3.88
C GLY A 233 -30.22 -2.49 3.99
N SER A 234 -29.33 -1.89 4.79
CA SER A 234 -29.21 -0.44 4.95
C SER A 234 -28.48 0.21 3.77
N VAL A 235 -27.81 -0.57 2.93
CA VAL A 235 -27.28 -0.18 1.61
C VAL A 235 -27.56 -1.30 0.61
N ARG A 236 -27.64 -0.98 -0.67
CA ARG A 236 -27.76 -1.97 -1.74
C ARG A 236 -26.43 -2.13 -2.46
N ALA A 237 -25.82 -3.32 -2.42
CA ALA A 237 -24.65 -3.66 -3.20
C ALA A 237 -25.07 -4.00 -4.64
N LEU A 238 -24.32 -3.48 -5.61
CA LEU A 238 -24.57 -3.73 -7.05
C LEU A 238 -23.49 -4.58 -7.69
N ALA A 239 -22.21 -4.36 -7.35
CA ALA A 239 -21.07 -5.09 -7.91
C ALA A 239 -19.80 -4.89 -7.09
N VAL A 240 -18.81 -5.76 -7.28
CA VAL A 240 -17.45 -5.57 -6.75
C VAL A 240 -16.54 -4.98 -7.82
N ALA A 241 -15.58 -4.14 -7.38
CA ALA A 241 -14.64 -3.47 -8.27
C ALA A 241 -13.48 -4.36 -8.75
N GLY A 242 -13.29 -5.52 -8.10
CA GLY A 242 -12.18 -6.44 -8.38
C GLY A 242 -12.27 -7.15 -9.74
N ALA A 243 -11.17 -7.83 -10.11
CA ALA A 243 -11.11 -8.64 -11.32
C ALA A 243 -12.01 -9.88 -11.26
N GLN A 244 -12.28 -10.37 -10.05
CA GLN A 244 -13.08 -11.55 -9.74
C GLN A 244 -14.09 -11.20 -8.65
N ARG A 245 -15.14 -12.02 -8.53
CA ARG A 245 -16.11 -11.91 -7.46
C ARG A 245 -15.45 -12.13 -6.11
N SER A 246 -15.94 -11.46 -5.07
CA SER A 246 -15.45 -11.63 -3.71
C SER A 246 -15.95 -12.93 -3.10
N PRO A 247 -15.09 -13.71 -2.43
CA PRO A 247 -15.54 -14.89 -1.66
C PRO A 247 -16.55 -14.54 -0.54
N LEU A 248 -16.55 -13.28 -0.07
CA LEU A 248 -17.47 -12.80 0.96
C LEU A 248 -18.87 -12.46 0.42
N ALA A 249 -19.00 -12.30 -0.90
CA ALA A 249 -20.25 -12.00 -1.58
C ALA A 249 -20.22 -12.64 -2.99
N PRO A 250 -20.22 -13.99 -3.09
CA PRO A 250 -20.01 -14.69 -4.36
C PRO A 250 -21.14 -14.47 -5.36
N ASP A 251 -22.32 -14.07 -4.90
CA ASP A 251 -23.48 -13.75 -5.73
C ASP A 251 -23.39 -12.36 -6.36
N LEU A 252 -22.56 -11.45 -5.82
CA LEU A 252 -22.35 -10.14 -6.42
C LEU A 252 -21.45 -10.25 -7.65
N PRO A 253 -21.90 -9.75 -8.83
CA PRO A 253 -21.06 -9.69 -10.01
C PRO A 253 -19.92 -8.68 -9.81
N THR A 254 -18.90 -8.76 -10.65
CA THR A 254 -17.94 -7.67 -10.81
C THR A 254 -18.56 -6.56 -11.66
N VAL A 255 -18.06 -5.31 -11.53
CA VAL A 255 -18.40 -4.21 -12.42
C VAL A 255 -18.08 -4.57 -13.89
N ARG A 256 -17.00 -5.33 -14.08
CA ARG A 256 -16.60 -5.87 -15.38
C ARG A 256 -17.66 -6.81 -15.97
N GLU A 257 -18.14 -7.78 -15.22
CA GLU A 257 -19.23 -8.70 -15.63
C GLU A 257 -20.53 -7.94 -15.89
N SER A 258 -20.69 -6.79 -15.26
CA SER A 258 -21.88 -5.93 -15.36
C SER A 258 -21.84 -4.95 -16.54
N GLY A 259 -21.04 -5.20 -17.57
CA GLY A 259 -21.04 -4.45 -18.83
C GLY A 259 -19.96 -3.38 -18.97
N LEU A 260 -18.98 -3.32 -18.07
CA LEU A 260 -17.79 -2.47 -18.19
C LEU A 260 -16.52 -3.33 -18.27
N PRO A 261 -16.20 -3.96 -19.41
CA PRO A 261 -15.21 -5.04 -19.51
C PRO A 261 -13.78 -4.65 -19.12
N ASN A 262 -13.45 -3.37 -19.20
CA ASN A 262 -12.12 -2.85 -18.83
C ASN A 262 -12.07 -2.30 -17.40
N TYR A 263 -13.19 -2.37 -16.66
CA TYR A 263 -13.23 -1.91 -15.27
C TYR A 263 -12.64 -2.96 -14.34
N GLN A 264 -11.57 -2.60 -13.65
CA GLN A 264 -10.96 -3.43 -12.61
C GLN A 264 -10.16 -2.56 -11.67
N LEU A 265 -10.46 -2.62 -10.38
CA LEU A 265 -9.68 -1.97 -9.35
C LEU A 265 -9.62 -2.87 -8.12
N THR A 266 -8.40 -3.31 -7.78
CA THR A 266 -8.14 -4.14 -6.61
C THR A 266 -7.26 -3.35 -5.65
N GLY A 267 -7.66 -3.29 -4.39
CA GLY A 267 -6.83 -2.73 -3.34
C GLY A 267 -5.72 -3.69 -2.95
N PHE A 268 -4.58 -3.17 -2.51
CA PHE A 268 -3.54 -3.95 -1.88
C PHE A 268 -3.10 -3.33 -0.56
N ILE A 269 -2.57 -4.19 0.32
CA ILE A 269 -1.91 -3.84 1.57
C ILE A 269 -0.55 -4.51 1.54
N ALA A 270 0.51 -3.74 1.71
CA ALA A 270 1.88 -4.25 1.64
C ALA A 270 2.78 -3.55 2.65
N ALA A 271 3.84 -4.25 3.05
CA ALA A 271 4.88 -3.72 3.91
C ALA A 271 6.06 -3.21 3.08
N PHE A 272 6.55 -2.03 3.45
CA PHE A 272 7.70 -1.38 2.84
C PHE A 272 8.67 -0.91 3.91
N ALA A 273 9.95 -1.04 3.66
CA ALA A 273 11.03 -0.48 4.47
C ALA A 273 11.57 0.79 3.82
N PRO A 274 12.33 1.64 4.52
CA PRO A 274 13.06 2.74 3.89
C PRO A 274 14.00 2.25 2.78
N ALA A 275 14.20 3.07 1.75
CA ALA A 275 15.17 2.78 0.70
C ALA A 275 16.54 2.43 1.29
N ARG A 276 17.28 1.55 0.62
CA ARG A 276 18.61 1.07 1.05
C ARG A 276 18.61 0.21 2.33
N THR A 277 17.45 -0.26 2.79
CA THR A 277 17.40 -1.29 3.83
C THR A 277 18.13 -2.55 3.32
N PRO A 278 19.08 -3.13 4.07
CA PRO A 278 19.87 -4.27 3.60
C PRO A 278 18.99 -5.45 3.18
N ALA A 279 19.33 -6.09 2.05
CA ALA A 279 18.56 -7.19 1.48
C ALA A 279 18.34 -8.36 2.47
N ALA A 280 19.32 -8.64 3.34
CA ALA A 280 19.19 -9.67 4.37
C ALA A 280 18.09 -9.34 5.39
N VAL A 281 17.94 -8.05 5.75
CA VAL A 281 16.87 -7.56 6.64
C VAL A 281 15.52 -7.67 5.96
N VAL A 282 15.41 -7.22 4.70
CA VAL A 282 14.19 -7.33 3.88
C VAL A 282 13.75 -8.79 3.77
N SER A 283 14.69 -9.68 3.42
CA SER A 283 14.40 -11.12 3.29
C SER A 283 13.94 -11.74 4.61
N ARG A 284 14.51 -11.35 5.74
CA ARG A 284 14.08 -11.84 7.06
C ARG A 284 12.66 -11.38 7.39
N LEU A 285 12.34 -10.11 7.18
CA LEU A 285 11.01 -9.56 7.41
C LEU A 285 9.98 -10.22 6.48
N ASN A 286 10.31 -10.38 5.19
CA ASN A 286 9.47 -11.07 4.21
C ASN A 286 9.15 -12.50 4.65
N LEU A 287 10.17 -13.26 5.07
CA LEU A 287 10.00 -14.64 5.52
C LEU A 287 9.00 -14.74 6.69
N GLU A 288 9.15 -13.88 7.70
CA GLU A 288 8.28 -13.92 8.87
C GLU A 288 6.84 -13.49 8.54
N MET A 289 6.66 -12.45 7.73
CA MET A 289 5.34 -12.02 7.26
C MET A 289 4.64 -13.12 6.45
N ASN A 290 5.34 -13.73 5.49
CA ASN A 290 4.79 -14.83 4.69
C ASN A 290 4.44 -16.06 5.54
N ARG A 291 5.23 -16.37 6.59
CA ARG A 291 4.94 -17.44 7.53
C ARG A 291 3.63 -17.20 8.29
N VAL A 292 3.42 -15.98 8.80
CA VAL A 292 2.17 -15.60 9.47
C VAL A 292 0.98 -15.74 8.52
N LEU A 293 1.11 -15.24 7.30
CA LEU A 293 0.03 -15.28 6.30
C LEU A 293 -0.22 -16.68 5.73
N ALA A 294 0.68 -17.64 5.95
CA ALA A 294 0.48 -19.06 5.61
C ALA A 294 -0.34 -19.83 6.64
N ASP A 295 -0.53 -19.28 7.84
CA ASP A 295 -1.36 -19.89 8.89
C ASP A 295 -2.83 -19.82 8.48
N GLY A 296 -3.49 -21.01 8.37
CA GLY A 296 -4.88 -21.10 7.94
C GLY A 296 -5.87 -20.39 8.87
N THR A 297 -5.59 -20.35 10.17
CA THR A 297 -6.45 -19.65 11.16
C THR A 297 -6.39 -18.15 10.91
N ILE A 298 -5.17 -17.61 10.70
CA ILE A 298 -4.96 -16.20 10.36
C ILE A 298 -5.61 -15.86 9.02
N ALA A 299 -5.38 -16.69 8.00
CA ALA A 299 -5.94 -16.48 6.67
C ALA A 299 -7.49 -16.42 6.71
N ASN A 300 -8.13 -17.35 7.42
CA ASN A 300 -9.59 -17.35 7.58
C ASN A 300 -10.10 -16.12 8.36
N SER A 301 -9.39 -15.71 9.40
CA SER A 301 -9.72 -14.47 10.14
C SER A 301 -9.62 -13.23 9.28
N LEU A 302 -8.57 -13.11 8.45
CA LEU A 302 -8.40 -12.00 7.53
C LEU A 302 -9.49 -12.00 6.45
N LEU A 303 -9.82 -13.16 5.87
CA LEU A 303 -10.91 -13.30 4.92
C LEU A 303 -12.25 -12.84 5.51
N ALA A 304 -12.57 -13.24 6.74
CA ALA A 304 -13.79 -12.81 7.42
C ALA A 304 -13.87 -11.27 7.58
N ASN A 305 -12.72 -10.59 7.59
CA ASN A 305 -12.59 -9.13 7.63
C ASN A 305 -12.44 -8.49 6.23
N GLY A 306 -12.72 -9.20 5.14
CA GLY A 306 -12.66 -8.65 3.78
C GLY A 306 -11.25 -8.48 3.21
N ILE A 307 -10.28 -9.16 3.80
CA ILE A 307 -8.88 -9.12 3.38
C ILE A 307 -8.52 -10.49 2.82
N GLU A 308 -8.16 -10.56 1.56
CA GLU A 308 -7.62 -11.76 0.93
C GLU A 308 -6.11 -11.81 1.23
N PRO A 309 -5.62 -12.73 2.08
CA PRO A 309 -4.20 -12.82 2.38
C PRO A 309 -3.40 -13.05 1.12
N ALA A 310 -2.30 -12.34 0.97
CA ALA A 310 -1.39 -12.50 -0.16
C ALA A 310 0.03 -12.74 0.35
N ARG A 311 0.80 -13.47 -0.44
CA ARG A 311 2.20 -13.81 -0.15
C ARG A 311 3.01 -13.63 -1.42
N GLY A 312 4.29 -13.43 -1.27
CA GLY A 312 5.21 -13.28 -2.40
C GLY A 312 6.58 -12.81 -1.96
N THR A 313 7.45 -12.69 -2.93
CA THR A 313 8.81 -12.17 -2.76
C THR A 313 8.83 -10.64 -2.80
N PRO A 314 9.86 -9.99 -2.28
CA PRO A 314 10.05 -8.54 -2.44
C PRO A 314 10.10 -8.12 -3.91
N GLN A 315 10.69 -8.93 -4.79
CA GLN A 315 10.81 -8.67 -6.22
C GLN A 315 9.45 -8.71 -6.94
N GLU A 316 8.59 -9.68 -6.57
CA GLU A 316 7.20 -9.73 -7.08
C GLU A 316 6.41 -8.52 -6.64
N LEU A 317 6.56 -8.08 -5.38
CA LEU A 317 5.92 -6.86 -4.87
C LEU A 317 6.43 -5.62 -5.61
N GLN A 318 7.74 -5.50 -5.86
CA GLN A 318 8.33 -4.40 -6.61
C GLN A 318 7.72 -4.28 -8.01
N ALA A 319 7.70 -5.39 -8.74
CA ALA A 319 7.11 -5.43 -10.08
C ALA A 319 5.61 -5.08 -10.05
N PHE A 320 4.87 -5.62 -9.09
CA PHE A 320 3.45 -5.36 -8.92
C PHE A 320 3.16 -3.88 -8.65
N VAL A 321 3.89 -3.25 -7.70
CA VAL A 321 3.68 -1.84 -7.34
C VAL A 321 4.03 -0.91 -8.50
N ALA A 322 5.09 -1.19 -9.26
CA ALA A 322 5.46 -0.41 -10.43
C ALA A 322 4.35 -0.43 -11.51
N VAL A 323 3.78 -1.62 -11.78
CA VAL A 323 2.66 -1.78 -12.72
C VAL A 323 1.41 -1.04 -12.22
N GLU A 324 1.07 -1.16 -10.94
CA GLU A 324 -0.08 -0.46 -10.36
C GLU A 324 0.11 1.05 -10.37
N ALA A 325 1.29 1.56 -9.99
CA ALA A 325 1.58 3.00 -10.04
C ALA A 325 1.40 3.58 -11.45
N GLN A 326 1.92 2.89 -12.48
CA GLN A 326 1.75 3.31 -13.88
C GLN A 326 0.28 3.25 -14.30
N ARG A 327 -0.41 2.15 -13.96
CA ARG A 327 -1.83 1.97 -14.28
C ARG A 327 -2.70 3.08 -13.68
N TRP A 328 -2.46 3.46 -12.43
CA TRP A 328 -3.22 4.53 -11.78
C TRP A 328 -2.93 5.89 -12.41
N ALA A 329 -1.68 6.14 -12.80
CA ALA A 329 -1.32 7.35 -13.54
C ALA A 329 -2.03 7.42 -14.91
N ASP A 330 -2.13 6.28 -15.62
CA ASP A 330 -2.84 6.21 -16.91
C ASP A 330 -4.34 6.47 -16.75
N ILE A 331 -4.96 5.86 -15.73
CA ILE A 331 -6.38 6.09 -15.41
C ILE A 331 -6.62 7.55 -15.04
N GLY A 332 -5.75 8.13 -14.20
CA GLY A 332 -5.86 9.54 -13.79
C GLY A 332 -5.81 10.49 -14.99
N ARG A 333 -4.89 10.25 -15.94
CA ARG A 333 -4.80 11.03 -17.19
C ARG A 333 -6.04 10.85 -18.06
N ALA A 334 -6.51 9.61 -18.25
CA ALA A 334 -7.71 9.32 -19.06
C ALA A 334 -8.98 9.96 -18.49
N ALA A 335 -9.10 9.98 -17.16
CA ALA A 335 -10.23 10.61 -16.45
C ALA A 335 -10.07 12.13 -16.30
N GLY A 336 -8.99 12.74 -16.81
CA GLY A 336 -8.77 14.19 -16.72
C GLY A 336 -8.54 14.69 -15.28
N ILE A 337 -8.08 13.83 -14.37
CA ILE A 337 -7.85 14.18 -12.95
C ILE A 337 -6.71 15.18 -12.88
N GLN A 338 -6.96 16.33 -12.25
CA GLN A 338 -5.95 17.34 -11.96
C GLN A 338 -5.46 17.14 -10.52
N ALA A 339 -4.13 17.10 -10.35
CA ALA A 339 -3.51 17.06 -9.02
C ALA A 339 -3.70 18.40 -8.30
N GLU A 340 -4.04 18.37 -7.04
CA GLU A 340 -4.33 19.53 -6.18
C GLU A 340 -3.19 19.78 -5.18
#